data_686bf7c5de1f51734e716374d32fa32b
#
_entry.id   686bf7c5de1f51734e716374d32fa32b
#
_cell.length_a   1.000
_cell.length_b   1.000
_cell.length_c   1.000
_cell.angle_alpha   90.00
_cell.angle_beta   90.00
_cell.angle_gamma   90.00
#
_symmetry.space_group_name_H-M   'P 1'
#
loop_
_entity.id
_entity.type
_entity.pdbx_description
1 polymer ?
#
loop_
_entity_poly.entity_id
_entity_poly.type
_entity_poly.pdbx_seq_one_letter_code
_entity_poly.pdbx_strand_id
1 'polypeptide(L)'
;SPEFVKLMVDKGCRYAMYFHYMPVGNEASIDLLPTPEQRMYLKDRIRQIRKLQDGEGLFTMDFQNDGEFVGGCIAGGRNYFHINANGDAEPCVFIHYSNANIRTHTLLEILKSPLFMAYRDNQPFNENHLRPCPMLENPEILQKMVAQTGAKSTDLQSPESAEHLCGKCREYAENWKPCAEKLWAEETHPVPNYENYKDWKPQA
;
A
#
# COMPACT_ATOMS: atom_id res chain seq x y z
N SER A 1 13.52 18.45 5.07
CA SER A 1 14.68 19.36 4.96
C SER A 1 15.98 18.60 5.29
N PRO A 2 17.17 19.11 4.91
CA PRO A 2 18.45 18.51 5.29
C PRO A 2 18.64 18.40 6.80
N GLU A 3 18.18 19.39 7.55
CA GLU A 3 18.26 19.45 9.01
C GLU A 3 17.44 18.33 9.66
N PHE A 4 16.30 17.98 9.08
CA PHE A 4 15.47 16.88 9.57
C PHE A 4 16.17 15.51 9.34
N VAL A 5 16.79 15.33 8.16
CA VAL A 5 17.57 14.11 7.89
C VAL A 5 18.74 14.00 8.86
N LYS A 6 19.48 15.11 9.04
CA LYS A 6 20.57 15.17 10.01
C LYS A 6 20.11 14.84 11.43
N LEU A 7 18.99 15.40 11.86
CA LEU A 7 18.41 15.08 13.19
C LEU A 7 18.14 13.60 13.36
N MET A 8 17.56 12.92 12.35
CA MET A 8 17.34 11.48 12.41
C MET A 8 18.64 10.69 12.55
N VAL A 9 19.66 11.05 11.76
CA VAL A 9 20.99 10.42 11.83
C VAL A 9 21.64 10.65 13.20
N ASP A 10 21.62 11.88 13.70
CA ASP A 10 22.17 12.25 15.02
C ASP A 10 21.46 11.50 16.17
N LYS A 11 20.17 11.15 16.00
CA LYS A 11 19.40 10.33 16.96
C LYS A 11 19.62 8.82 16.78
N GLY A 12 20.49 8.41 15.86
CA GLY A 12 20.82 7.01 15.62
C GLY A 12 19.82 6.26 14.75
N CYS A 13 18.89 6.96 14.08
CA CYS A 13 18.03 6.31 13.10
C CYS A 13 18.86 5.77 11.93
N ARG A 14 18.61 4.54 11.53
CA ARG A 14 19.25 3.88 10.39
C ARG A 14 18.28 3.67 9.23
N TYR A 15 16.99 3.88 9.49
CA TYR A 15 15.92 3.59 8.57
C TYR A 15 14.79 4.60 8.75
N ALA A 16 14.25 5.10 7.65
CA ALA A 16 13.07 5.96 7.63
C ALA A 16 12.11 5.50 6.53
N MET A 17 10.86 5.28 6.89
CA MET A 17 9.80 4.95 5.96
C MET A 17 8.82 6.11 5.86
N TYR A 18 8.62 6.60 4.66
CA TYR A 18 7.65 7.64 4.36
C TYR A 18 6.37 7.00 3.85
N PHE A 19 5.26 7.33 4.49
CA PHE A 19 3.93 6.94 4.05
C PHE A 19 3.16 8.17 3.62
N HIS A 20 2.44 8.06 2.52
CA HIS A 20 1.41 9.05 2.22
C HIS A 20 0.25 8.88 3.20
N TYR A 21 -0.46 9.97 3.45
CA TYR A 21 -1.66 9.90 4.26
C TYR A 21 -2.68 8.96 3.62
N MET A 22 -3.31 8.12 4.44
CA MET A 22 -4.33 7.15 4.03
C MET A 22 -5.65 7.53 4.69
N PRO A 23 -6.72 7.85 3.94
CA PRO A 23 -7.96 8.41 4.50
C PRO A 23 -8.86 7.29 5.08
N VAL A 24 -8.35 6.53 6.04
CA VAL A 24 -9.04 5.41 6.69
C VAL A 24 -9.88 5.90 7.86
N GLY A 25 -11.11 5.39 7.97
CA GLY A 25 -12.09 5.80 8.98
C GLY A 25 -13.10 6.82 8.46
N ASN A 26 -14.32 6.79 9.01
CA ASN A 26 -15.44 7.60 8.54
C ASN A 26 -15.16 9.11 8.59
N GLU A 27 -14.39 9.57 9.59
CA GLU A 27 -14.07 10.98 9.83
C GLU A 27 -12.72 11.41 9.25
N ALA A 28 -12.10 10.59 8.41
CA ALA A 28 -10.81 10.91 7.82
C ALA A 28 -10.90 12.12 6.89
N SER A 29 -10.02 13.12 7.11
CA SER A 29 -9.98 14.32 6.27
C SER A 29 -9.30 14.05 4.94
N ILE A 30 -10.00 14.26 3.84
CA ILE A 30 -9.44 14.12 2.48
C ILE A 30 -8.45 15.26 2.13
N ASP A 31 -8.53 16.40 2.83
CA ASP A 31 -7.64 17.54 2.61
C ASP A 31 -6.17 17.24 2.98
N LEU A 32 -5.94 16.16 3.70
CA LEU A 32 -4.59 15.69 4.06
C LEU A 32 -3.96 14.79 2.98
N LEU A 33 -4.72 14.41 1.95
CA LEU A 33 -4.17 13.68 0.81
C LEU A 33 -3.16 14.56 0.06
N PRO A 34 -1.97 14.05 -0.26
CA PRO A 34 -0.98 14.84 -0.97
C PRO A 34 -1.44 15.16 -2.41
N THR A 35 -1.16 16.37 -2.87
CA THR A 35 -1.34 16.70 -4.29
C THR A 35 -0.34 15.94 -5.16
N PRO A 36 -0.58 15.80 -6.48
CA PRO A 36 0.40 15.20 -7.38
C PRO A 36 1.78 15.86 -7.30
N GLU A 37 1.84 17.19 -7.16
CA GLU A 37 3.10 17.95 -7.03
C GLU A 37 3.83 17.63 -5.73
N GLN A 38 3.11 17.51 -4.62
CA GLN A 38 3.67 17.11 -3.33
C GLN A 38 4.21 15.69 -3.39
N ARG A 39 3.47 14.79 -4.05
CA ARG A 39 3.89 13.39 -4.23
C ARG A 39 5.14 13.28 -5.10
N MET A 40 5.21 14.02 -6.22
CA MET A 40 6.40 14.08 -7.07
C MET A 40 7.59 14.67 -6.30
N TYR A 41 7.37 15.77 -5.57
CA TYR A 41 8.41 16.38 -4.74
C TYR A 41 8.98 15.38 -3.71
N LEU A 42 8.12 14.61 -3.04
CA LEU A 42 8.56 13.58 -2.09
C LEU A 42 9.40 12.50 -2.78
N LYS A 43 8.94 11.98 -3.91
CA LYS A 43 9.67 10.99 -4.73
C LYS A 43 11.07 11.48 -5.07
N ASP A 44 11.19 12.69 -5.60
CA ASP A 44 12.48 13.28 -5.96
C ASP A 44 13.35 13.52 -4.74
N ARG A 45 12.76 13.99 -3.64
CA ARG A 45 13.50 14.24 -2.40
C ARG A 45 14.05 12.95 -1.80
N ILE A 46 13.30 11.89 -1.78
CA ILE A 46 13.75 10.57 -1.30
C ILE A 46 14.91 10.05 -2.18
N ARG A 47 14.79 10.17 -3.51
CA ARG A 47 15.87 9.82 -4.43
C ARG A 47 17.16 10.64 -4.17
N GLN A 48 17.04 11.94 -3.87
CA GLN A 48 18.18 12.77 -3.49
C GLN A 48 18.80 12.31 -2.17
N ILE A 49 18.00 12.03 -1.15
CA ILE A 49 18.49 11.54 0.14
C ILE A 49 19.23 10.22 -0.05
N ARG A 50 18.71 9.29 -0.84
CA ARG A 50 19.37 8.01 -1.16
C ARG A 50 20.74 8.20 -1.81
N LYS A 51 20.91 9.20 -2.69
CA LYS A 51 22.20 9.51 -3.33
C LYS A 51 23.23 10.10 -2.36
N LEU A 52 22.77 10.79 -1.32
CA LEU A 52 23.65 11.33 -0.27
C LEU A 52 24.15 10.23 0.68
N GLN A 53 23.55 9.05 0.64
CA GLN A 53 23.78 7.96 1.59
C GLN A 53 25.01 7.09 1.30
N ASP A 54 25.76 7.35 0.25
CA ASP A 54 27.03 6.62 -0.03
C ASP A 54 28.07 6.74 1.11
N GLY A 55 27.63 7.04 2.34
CA GLY A 55 28.46 7.09 3.54
C GLY A 55 27.79 7.39 4.87
N GLU A 56 26.54 7.87 4.94
CA GLU A 56 26.01 8.42 6.21
C GLU A 56 24.81 7.66 6.85
N GLY A 57 24.39 6.56 6.28
CA GLY A 57 23.70 5.56 7.10
C GLY A 57 22.21 5.70 7.39
N LEU A 58 21.42 6.54 6.71
CA LEU A 58 19.96 6.53 6.78
C LEU A 58 19.36 5.93 5.52
N PHE A 59 18.87 4.70 5.59
CA PHE A 59 18.09 4.10 4.52
C PHE A 59 16.68 4.69 4.49
N THR A 60 16.24 5.21 3.33
CA THR A 60 14.91 5.81 3.18
C THR A 60 14.05 5.02 2.20
N MET A 61 12.79 4.79 2.56
CA MET A 61 11.77 4.19 1.70
C MET A 61 10.59 5.13 1.51
N ASP A 62 10.07 5.18 0.30
CA ASP A 62 8.84 5.86 -0.08
C ASP A 62 7.78 4.79 -0.40
N PHE A 63 6.96 4.45 0.58
CA PHE A 63 6.13 3.25 0.52
C PHE A 63 5.24 3.19 -0.73
N GLN A 64 4.65 4.31 -1.13
CA GLN A 64 3.77 4.35 -2.29
C GLN A 64 4.51 4.52 -3.62
N ASN A 65 5.62 5.28 -3.64
CA ASN A 65 6.34 5.53 -4.89
C ASN A 65 7.39 4.45 -5.21
N ASP A 66 7.81 3.64 -4.21
CA ASP A 66 8.75 2.54 -4.41
C ASP A 66 8.09 1.26 -4.96
N GLY A 67 6.82 1.31 -5.32
CA GLY A 67 6.11 0.18 -5.93
C GLY A 67 6.82 -0.37 -7.18
N GLU A 68 7.54 0.47 -7.92
CA GLU A 68 8.33 0.07 -9.09
C GLU A 68 9.43 -0.93 -8.75
N PHE A 69 10.06 -0.85 -7.58
CA PHE A 69 11.16 -1.73 -7.15
C PHE A 69 10.69 -3.07 -6.59
N VAL A 70 9.46 -3.12 -6.10
CA VAL A 70 8.88 -4.32 -5.47
C VAL A 70 7.74 -4.92 -6.28
N GLY A 71 7.46 -4.31 -7.42
CA GLY A 71 6.44 -4.79 -8.33
C GLY A 71 5.02 -4.55 -7.86
N GLY A 72 4.72 -3.34 -7.43
CA GLY A 72 3.39 -2.94 -6.99
C GLY A 72 3.13 -3.20 -5.51
N CYS A 73 1.88 -3.48 -5.16
CA CYS A 73 1.47 -3.69 -3.78
C CYS A 73 2.07 -4.96 -3.18
N ILE A 74 2.61 -4.87 -1.97
CA ILE A 74 3.22 -5.99 -1.23
C ILE A 74 2.28 -6.63 -0.19
N ALA A 75 1.06 -6.11 -0.05
CA ALA A 75 0.07 -6.54 0.94
C ALA A 75 -0.71 -7.80 0.52
N GLY A 76 -1.68 -8.21 1.31
CA GLY A 76 -2.56 -9.34 1.03
C GLY A 76 -1.87 -10.70 1.13
N GLY A 77 -0.83 -10.81 1.98
CA GLY A 77 -0.07 -12.05 2.16
C GLY A 77 1.04 -12.26 1.15
N ARG A 78 1.27 -11.32 0.23
CA ARG A 78 2.40 -11.40 -0.72
C ARG A 78 3.75 -11.30 0.01
N ASN A 79 3.96 -10.22 0.76
CA ASN A 79 5.15 -10.03 1.61
C ASN A 79 4.75 -9.81 3.08
N TYR A 80 3.55 -9.30 3.32
CA TYR A 80 3.00 -9.12 4.66
C TYR A 80 1.47 -9.08 4.63
N PHE A 81 0.88 -9.18 5.80
CA PHE A 81 -0.49 -8.81 6.11
C PHE A 81 -0.56 -8.31 7.56
N HIS A 82 -1.67 -7.73 7.94
CA HIS A 82 -1.88 -7.18 9.27
C HIS A 82 -2.80 -8.06 10.10
N ILE A 83 -2.54 -8.14 11.40
CA ILE A 83 -3.45 -8.73 12.38
C ILE A 83 -3.77 -7.63 13.39
N ASN A 84 -5.02 -7.23 13.46
CA ASN A 84 -5.44 -6.19 14.37
C ASN A 84 -5.57 -6.68 15.82
N ALA A 85 -5.87 -5.77 16.76
CA ALA A 85 -5.98 -6.09 18.19
C ALA A 85 -7.10 -7.11 18.51
N ASN A 86 -8.11 -7.22 17.64
CA ASN A 86 -9.20 -8.19 17.80
C ASN A 86 -8.83 -9.57 17.24
N GLY A 87 -7.71 -9.68 16.56
CA GLY A 87 -7.23 -10.89 15.88
C GLY A 87 -7.73 -11.04 14.45
N ASP A 88 -8.41 -10.04 13.87
CA ASP A 88 -8.84 -10.10 12.49
C ASP A 88 -7.64 -9.96 11.56
N ALA A 89 -7.60 -10.80 10.54
CA ALA A 89 -6.55 -10.79 9.53
C ALA A 89 -6.96 -9.85 8.38
N GLU A 90 -6.24 -8.75 8.25
CA GLU A 90 -6.45 -7.70 7.28
C GLU A 90 -5.37 -7.76 6.20
N PRO A 91 -5.68 -7.52 4.92
CA PRO A 91 -4.67 -7.54 3.86
C PRO A 91 -3.54 -6.54 4.09
N CYS A 92 -3.85 -5.39 4.68
CA CYS A 92 -2.93 -4.28 4.93
C CYS A 92 -3.37 -3.53 6.18
N VAL A 93 -2.44 -2.90 6.88
CA VAL A 93 -2.73 -2.05 8.05
C VAL A 93 -3.71 -0.89 7.75
N PHE A 94 -3.86 -0.52 6.48
CA PHE A 94 -4.79 0.51 6.02
C PHE A 94 -6.10 -0.05 5.42
N ILE A 95 -6.29 -1.37 5.40
CA ILE A 95 -7.43 -2.04 4.79
C ILE A 95 -8.18 -2.81 5.88
N HIS A 96 -9.12 -2.14 6.51
CA HIS A 96 -9.86 -2.63 7.67
C HIS A 96 -11.06 -3.50 7.24
N TYR A 97 -10.79 -4.56 6.44
CA TYR A 97 -11.76 -5.57 6.04
C TYR A 97 -11.17 -6.96 6.20
N SER A 98 -11.98 -7.91 6.64
CA SER A 98 -11.54 -9.28 6.85
C SER A 98 -12.64 -10.32 6.61
N ASN A 99 -12.21 -11.56 6.30
CA ASN A 99 -13.02 -12.77 6.33
C ASN A 99 -12.53 -13.78 7.39
N ALA A 100 -11.39 -13.50 8.05
CA ALA A 100 -10.73 -14.50 8.89
C ALA A 100 -10.12 -13.87 10.16
N ASN A 101 -10.05 -14.65 11.23
CA ASN A 101 -9.49 -14.23 12.51
C ASN A 101 -8.53 -15.30 13.04
N ILE A 102 -7.38 -14.91 13.58
CA ILE A 102 -6.32 -15.83 14.06
C ILE A 102 -6.76 -16.72 15.24
N ARG A 103 -7.85 -16.36 15.92
CA ARG A 103 -8.40 -17.17 17.01
C ARG A 103 -9.19 -18.38 16.50
N THR A 104 -9.58 -18.37 15.24
CA THR A 104 -10.43 -19.40 14.62
C THR A 104 -9.83 -20.00 13.36
N HIS A 105 -8.77 -19.40 12.81
CA HIS A 105 -8.12 -19.82 11.58
C HIS A 105 -6.61 -19.92 11.76
N THR A 106 -5.99 -20.91 11.17
CA THR A 106 -4.54 -20.98 11.02
C THR A 106 -4.04 -19.93 10.01
N LEU A 107 -2.73 -19.62 10.02
CA LEU A 107 -2.13 -18.70 9.06
C LEU A 107 -2.36 -19.15 7.60
N LEU A 108 -2.33 -20.45 7.33
CA LEU A 108 -2.58 -21.00 5.97
C LEU A 108 -4.04 -20.82 5.54
N GLU A 109 -4.99 -20.99 6.46
CA GLU A 109 -6.41 -20.73 6.18
C GLU A 109 -6.66 -19.24 5.96
N ILE A 110 -6.00 -18.35 6.72
CA ILE A 110 -6.05 -16.91 6.51
C ILE A 110 -5.58 -16.54 5.10
N LEU A 111 -4.42 -17.05 4.67
CA LEU A 111 -3.89 -16.79 3.34
C LEU A 111 -4.75 -17.37 2.20
N LYS A 112 -5.61 -18.33 2.52
CA LYS A 112 -6.61 -18.91 1.60
C LYS A 112 -7.99 -18.28 1.74
N SER A 113 -8.18 -17.30 2.63
CA SER A 113 -9.47 -16.65 2.81
C SER A 113 -9.88 -15.85 1.57
N PRO A 114 -11.18 -15.64 1.33
CA PRO A 114 -11.67 -15.04 0.08
C PRO A 114 -11.01 -13.71 -0.26
N LEU A 115 -10.85 -12.80 0.70
CA LEU A 115 -10.25 -11.49 0.44
C LEU A 115 -8.75 -11.59 0.11
N PHE A 116 -8.00 -12.46 0.80
CA PHE A 116 -6.58 -12.70 0.50
C PHE A 116 -6.39 -13.34 -0.88
N MET A 117 -7.26 -14.27 -1.25
CA MET A 117 -7.24 -14.86 -2.60
C MET A 117 -7.58 -13.81 -3.66
N ALA A 118 -8.55 -12.92 -3.41
CA ALA A 118 -8.86 -11.82 -4.31
C ALA A 118 -7.65 -10.87 -4.47
N TYR A 119 -6.92 -10.57 -3.40
CA TYR A 119 -5.67 -9.81 -3.47
C TYR A 119 -4.64 -10.51 -4.36
N ARG A 120 -4.41 -11.78 -4.14
CA ARG A 120 -3.47 -12.58 -4.94
C ARG A 120 -3.82 -12.60 -6.43
N ASP A 121 -5.09 -12.82 -6.72
CA ASP A 121 -5.53 -13.03 -8.10
C ASP A 121 -5.61 -11.71 -8.91
N ASN A 122 -5.73 -10.56 -8.23
CA ASN A 122 -5.79 -9.25 -8.87
C ASN A 122 -4.46 -8.48 -8.85
N GLN A 123 -3.42 -8.97 -8.18
CA GLN A 123 -2.10 -8.31 -8.22
C GLN A 123 -1.34 -8.64 -9.52
N PRO A 124 -0.60 -7.68 -10.10
CA PRO A 124 -0.53 -6.29 -9.68
C PRO A 124 -1.86 -5.58 -9.98
N PHE A 125 -2.30 -4.71 -9.08
CA PHE A 125 -3.55 -3.95 -9.25
C PHE A 125 -3.48 -2.93 -10.37
N ASN A 126 -2.28 -2.61 -10.83
CA ASN A 126 -2.02 -1.72 -11.97
C ASN A 126 -0.66 -2.08 -12.58
N GLU A 127 -0.58 -2.09 -13.91
CA GLU A 127 0.68 -2.29 -14.64
C GLU A 127 1.68 -1.14 -14.38
N ASN A 128 1.17 0.05 -14.12
CA ASN A 128 1.97 1.16 -13.65
C ASN A 128 2.16 1.08 -12.13
N HIS A 129 3.33 0.63 -11.69
CA HIS A 129 3.63 0.41 -10.28
C HIS A 129 3.84 1.70 -9.46
N LEU A 130 3.73 2.88 -10.06
CA LEU A 130 3.53 4.14 -9.35
C LEU A 130 2.06 4.33 -8.90
N ARG A 131 1.20 3.36 -9.22
CA ARG A 131 -0.20 3.27 -8.78
C ARG A 131 -0.49 1.91 -8.12
N PRO A 132 0.29 1.53 -7.08
CA PRO A 132 0.27 0.16 -6.58
C PRO A 132 -0.93 -0.19 -5.71
N CYS A 133 -1.56 0.78 -5.04
CA CYS A 133 -2.54 0.53 -3.99
C CYS A 133 -3.95 0.29 -4.55
N PRO A 134 -4.64 -0.79 -4.15
CA PRO A 134 -6.02 -1.04 -4.58
C PRO A 134 -7.04 -0.10 -3.93
N MET A 135 -6.67 0.64 -2.87
CA MET A 135 -7.52 1.62 -2.22
C MET A 135 -7.23 3.04 -2.73
N LEU A 136 -5.96 3.46 -2.66
CA LEU A 136 -5.59 4.86 -2.86
C LEU A 136 -5.57 5.24 -4.35
N GLU A 137 -5.08 4.35 -5.21
CA GLU A 137 -4.90 4.64 -6.64
C GLU A 137 -5.83 3.85 -7.57
N ASN A 138 -6.45 2.77 -7.06
CA ASN A 138 -7.37 1.92 -7.83
C ASN A 138 -8.60 1.55 -6.98
N PRO A 139 -9.35 2.55 -6.46
CA PRO A 139 -10.37 2.33 -5.44
C PRO A 139 -11.52 1.41 -5.89
N GLU A 140 -11.81 1.36 -7.17
CA GLU A 140 -12.80 0.44 -7.74
C GLU A 140 -12.41 -1.04 -7.58
N ILE A 141 -11.11 -1.34 -7.53
CA ILE A 141 -10.62 -2.71 -7.34
C ILE A 141 -10.86 -3.16 -5.91
N LEU A 142 -10.53 -2.35 -4.90
CA LEU A 142 -10.81 -2.70 -3.52
C LEU A 142 -12.31 -2.85 -3.26
N GLN A 143 -13.12 -1.89 -3.73
CA GLN A 143 -14.58 -1.93 -3.58
C GLN A 143 -15.15 -3.24 -4.15
N LYS A 144 -14.71 -3.63 -5.35
CA LYS A 144 -15.10 -4.88 -6.00
C LYS A 144 -14.66 -6.11 -5.22
N MET A 145 -13.40 -6.16 -4.77
CA MET A 145 -12.89 -7.28 -3.98
C MET A 145 -13.68 -7.48 -2.69
N VAL A 146 -13.93 -6.42 -1.93
CA VAL A 146 -14.70 -6.49 -0.67
C VAL A 146 -16.13 -6.97 -0.95
N ALA A 147 -16.80 -6.44 -1.97
CA ALA A 147 -18.15 -6.83 -2.34
C ALA A 147 -18.22 -8.32 -2.77
N GLN A 148 -17.29 -8.77 -3.59
CA GLN A 148 -17.29 -10.15 -4.11
C GLN A 148 -16.95 -11.19 -3.06
N THR A 149 -16.10 -10.84 -2.09
CA THR A 149 -15.63 -11.76 -1.05
C THR A 149 -16.50 -11.77 0.19
N GLY A 150 -17.40 -10.80 0.32
CA GLY A 150 -18.23 -10.63 1.51
C GLY A 150 -17.43 -10.26 2.76
N ALA A 151 -16.20 -9.74 2.58
CA ALA A 151 -15.38 -9.26 3.68
C ALA A 151 -16.09 -8.12 4.41
N LYS A 152 -15.97 -8.11 5.73
CA LYS A 152 -16.65 -7.12 6.58
C LYS A 152 -15.64 -6.16 7.19
N SER A 153 -16.12 -4.94 7.49
CA SER A 153 -15.31 -3.98 8.24
C SER A 153 -14.92 -4.57 9.59
N THR A 154 -13.65 -4.40 9.95
CA THR A 154 -13.06 -4.81 11.22
C THR A 154 -13.06 -3.67 12.25
N ASP A 155 -13.49 -2.47 11.88
CA ASP A 155 -13.77 -1.39 12.81
C ASP A 155 -15.10 -1.65 13.51
N LEU A 156 -15.01 -2.03 14.78
CA LEU A 156 -16.16 -2.38 15.59
C LEU A 156 -16.95 -1.17 16.11
N GLN A 157 -16.31 -0.01 16.21
CA GLN A 157 -16.92 1.21 16.77
C GLN A 157 -17.62 2.03 15.69
N SER A 158 -16.98 2.15 14.54
CA SER A 158 -17.50 2.95 13.42
C SER A 158 -17.23 2.24 12.09
N PRO A 159 -17.95 1.12 11.81
CA PRO A 159 -17.73 0.36 10.58
C PRO A 159 -17.85 1.24 9.34
N GLU A 160 -16.78 1.28 8.55
CA GLU A 160 -16.75 2.01 7.29
C GLU A 160 -17.06 1.07 6.13
N SER A 161 -17.94 1.48 5.22
CA SER A 161 -18.21 0.72 4.00
C SER A 161 -17.06 0.90 2.99
N ALA A 162 -16.80 -0.14 2.19
CA ALA A 162 -15.79 -0.04 1.13
C ALA A 162 -16.16 1.02 0.07
N GLU A 163 -17.45 1.25 -0.14
CA GLU A 163 -17.91 2.31 -1.04
C GLU A 163 -17.54 3.70 -0.53
N HIS A 164 -17.76 3.97 0.76
CA HIS A 164 -17.41 5.24 1.38
C HIS A 164 -15.89 5.46 1.39
N LEU A 165 -15.12 4.48 1.86
CA LEU A 165 -13.66 4.54 1.88
C LEU A 165 -13.08 4.81 0.48
N CYS A 166 -13.51 4.01 -0.50
CA CYS A 166 -13.03 4.14 -1.88
C CYS A 166 -13.51 5.45 -2.53
N GLY A 167 -14.70 5.93 -2.16
CA GLY A 167 -15.23 7.23 -2.59
C GLY A 167 -14.30 8.39 -2.26
N LYS A 168 -13.70 8.40 -1.08
CA LYS A 168 -12.73 9.40 -0.63
C LYS A 168 -11.43 9.40 -1.45
N CYS A 169 -11.08 8.27 -2.07
CA CYS A 169 -9.84 8.12 -2.82
C CYS A 169 -9.97 8.42 -4.32
N ARG A 170 -11.17 8.51 -4.87
CA ARG A 170 -11.40 8.63 -6.33
C ARG A 170 -10.74 9.85 -6.93
N GLU A 171 -11.00 11.03 -6.38
CA GLU A 171 -10.42 12.28 -6.89
C GLU A 171 -8.88 12.26 -6.83
N TYR A 172 -8.34 11.76 -5.73
CA TYR A 172 -6.88 11.58 -5.60
C TYR A 172 -6.33 10.64 -6.69
N ALA A 173 -6.97 9.50 -6.92
CA ALA A 173 -6.56 8.54 -7.94
C ALA A 173 -6.59 9.11 -9.35
N GLU A 174 -7.65 9.88 -9.68
CA GLU A 174 -7.81 10.57 -10.96
C GLU A 174 -6.75 11.67 -11.16
N ASN A 175 -6.49 12.47 -10.12
CA ASN A 175 -5.50 13.55 -10.18
C ASN A 175 -4.06 13.01 -10.28
N TRP A 176 -3.75 11.91 -9.61
CA TRP A 176 -2.44 11.29 -9.68
C TRP A 176 -2.17 10.56 -11.00
N LYS A 177 -3.18 9.96 -11.60
CA LYS A 177 -3.07 9.11 -12.79
C LYS A 177 -2.23 9.74 -13.92
N PRO A 178 -2.49 10.95 -14.43
CA PRO A 178 -1.73 11.51 -15.55
C PRO A 178 -0.24 11.72 -15.21
N CYS A 179 0.06 12.11 -13.97
CA CYS A 179 1.44 12.25 -13.51
C CYS A 179 2.16 10.91 -13.44
N ALA A 180 1.48 9.89 -12.90
CA ALA A 180 2.03 8.53 -12.82
C ALA A 180 2.27 7.94 -14.21
N GLU A 181 1.35 8.13 -15.16
CA GLU A 181 1.49 7.63 -16.53
C GLU A 181 2.66 8.30 -17.26
N LYS A 182 2.80 9.62 -17.09
CA LYS A 182 3.93 10.35 -17.65
C LYS A 182 5.27 9.86 -17.10
N LEU A 183 5.39 9.80 -15.78
CA LEU A 183 6.61 9.32 -15.11
C LEU A 183 6.95 7.88 -15.52
N TRP A 184 5.93 7.01 -15.60
CA TRP A 184 6.12 5.62 -16.01
C TRP A 184 6.61 5.48 -17.44
N ALA A 185 6.17 6.34 -18.34
CA ALA A 185 6.62 6.34 -19.73
C ALA A 185 8.03 6.92 -19.93
N GLU A 186 8.46 7.84 -19.07
CA GLU A 186 9.74 8.55 -19.17
C GLU A 186 10.90 7.86 -18.42
N GLU A 187 10.62 7.00 -17.46
CA GLU A 187 11.63 6.36 -16.62
C GLU A 187 11.89 4.91 -17.03
N THR A 188 13.11 4.44 -16.80
CA THR A 188 13.44 3.01 -16.92
C THR A 188 13.08 2.32 -15.61
N HIS A 189 12.26 1.28 -15.69
CA HIS A 189 11.82 0.55 -14.51
C HIS A 189 12.56 -0.77 -14.35
N PRO A 190 12.87 -1.19 -13.11
CA PRO A 190 13.34 -2.53 -12.87
C PRO A 190 12.26 -3.54 -13.25
N VAL A 191 12.66 -4.68 -13.79
CA VAL A 191 11.75 -5.81 -14.01
C VAL A 191 11.60 -6.54 -12.67
N PRO A 192 10.43 -6.43 -12.01
CA PRO A 192 10.24 -7.11 -10.74
C PRO A 192 10.16 -8.61 -10.97
N ASN A 193 10.79 -9.38 -10.10
CA ASN A 193 10.67 -10.83 -10.13
C ASN A 193 9.34 -11.27 -9.49
N TYR A 194 8.28 -11.35 -10.33
CA TYR A 194 6.97 -11.84 -9.91
C TYR A 194 6.80 -13.35 -10.06
N GLU A 195 7.72 -14.02 -10.73
CA GLU A 195 7.54 -15.40 -11.21
C GLU A 195 7.17 -16.36 -10.08
N ASN A 196 7.65 -16.12 -8.87
CA ASN A 196 7.41 -17.02 -7.74
C ASN A 196 6.10 -16.76 -6.98
N TYR A 197 5.41 -15.63 -7.19
CA TYR A 197 4.22 -15.32 -6.38
C TYR A 197 2.93 -15.90 -6.96
N LYS A 198 2.72 -15.80 -8.27
CA LYS A 198 1.52 -16.34 -8.94
C LYS A 198 1.58 -17.88 -9.05
N ASP A 199 2.79 -18.43 -9.10
CA ASP A 199 2.99 -19.88 -9.21
C ASP A 199 2.95 -20.60 -7.86
N TRP A 200 3.00 -19.87 -6.76
CA TRP A 200 2.87 -20.46 -5.44
C TRP A 200 1.44 -20.97 -5.22
N LYS A 201 1.25 -22.27 -5.40
CA LYS A 201 0.02 -22.97 -5.02
C LYS A 201 0.20 -23.49 -3.61
N PRO A 202 -0.68 -23.15 -2.64
CA PRO A 202 -0.67 -23.79 -1.34
C PRO A 202 -0.71 -25.31 -1.55
N GLN A 203 0.27 -26.02 -1.05
CA GLN A 203 0.21 -27.48 -1.03
C GLN A 203 -1.00 -27.89 -0.20
N ALA A 204 -1.76 -28.86 -0.69
CA ALA A 204 -2.99 -29.36 -0.08
C ALA A 204 -2.73 -29.95 1.32
#